data_b22754f2fbc1590d3a237ad0050f9ade
#
_entry.id   b22754f2fbc1590d3a237ad0050f9ade
#
_cell.length_a   1.000
_cell.length_b   1.000
_cell.length_c   1.000
_cell.angle_alpha   90.00
_cell.angle_beta   90.00
_cell.angle_gamma   90.00
#
_symmetry.space_group_name_H-M   'P 1'
#
loop_
_entity.id
_entity.type
_entity.pdbx_description
1 polymer ?
#
loop_
_entity_poly.entity_id
_entity_poly.type
_entity_poly.pdbx_seq_one_letter_code
_entity_poly.pdbx_strand_id
1 'polypeptide(L)'
;MYNKPVRQSLKTRKWYKFRDKVMRQHDYLCQESLRYGQSVPAEMVHHIYPVSEYPELEYVSWNCLPLTNRKHNTFHDRNNDKIIGNGIYWQKKRKKEFLNFFKNKNEKWKKFFIPPTSKKIFRSLWEPVKGTFSKSGAFKQKGGKN
;
A
#
# COMPACT_ATOMS: atom_id res chain seq x y z
N MET A 1 -0.69 -26.56 -8.02
CA MET A 1 -0.50 -25.11 -8.28
C MET A 1 -1.84 -24.40 -8.21
N TYR A 2 -1.99 -23.45 -7.31
CA TYR A 2 -3.22 -22.65 -7.23
C TYR A 2 -3.25 -21.66 -8.39
N ASN A 3 -4.05 -21.95 -9.42
CA ASN A 3 -4.27 -21.05 -10.55
C ASN A 3 -5.38 -20.05 -10.20
N LYS A 4 -4.99 -18.89 -9.67
CA LYS A 4 -5.94 -17.81 -9.41
C LYS A 4 -6.49 -17.28 -10.74
N PRO A 5 -7.80 -17.23 -10.94
CA PRO A 5 -8.35 -16.69 -12.17
C PRO A 5 -7.97 -15.22 -12.34
N VAL A 6 -7.47 -14.86 -13.53
CA VAL A 6 -7.14 -13.47 -13.86
C VAL A 6 -8.42 -12.63 -13.81
N ARG A 7 -8.41 -11.54 -13.06
CA ARG A 7 -9.51 -10.58 -12.97
C ARG A 7 -9.94 -10.10 -14.37
N GLN A 8 -11.24 -10.10 -14.63
CA GLN A 8 -11.78 -9.66 -15.93
C GLN A 8 -11.44 -8.20 -16.24
N SER A 9 -11.39 -7.31 -15.21
CA SER A 9 -10.99 -5.91 -15.37
C SER A 9 -9.58 -5.75 -15.96
N LEU A 10 -8.64 -6.66 -15.68
CA LEU A 10 -7.29 -6.66 -16.21
C LEU A 10 -7.19 -7.10 -17.68
N LYS A 11 -8.29 -7.59 -18.28
CA LYS A 11 -8.39 -7.97 -19.70
C LYS A 11 -9.03 -6.87 -20.55
N THR A 12 -9.36 -5.71 -19.98
CA THR A 12 -10.06 -4.64 -20.67
C THR A 12 -9.10 -3.70 -21.40
N ARG A 13 -9.57 -3.08 -22.50
CA ARG A 13 -8.84 -2.01 -23.20
C ARG A 13 -8.48 -0.84 -22.28
N LYS A 14 -9.34 -0.56 -21.29
CA LYS A 14 -9.10 0.48 -20.26
C LYS A 14 -7.87 0.13 -19.43
N TRP A 15 -7.74 -1.11 -18.97
CA TRP A 15 -6.58 -1.57 -18.23
C TRP A 15 -5.30 -1.48 -19.05
N TYR A 16 -5.30 -1.95 -20.30
CA TYR A 16 -4.10 -1.90 -21.14
C TYR A 16 -3.59 -0.46 -21.35
N LYS A 17 -4.48 0.50 -21.60
CA LYS A 17 -4.12 1.92 -21.71
C LYS A 17 -3.56 2.48 -20.40
N PHE A 18 -4.16 2.12 -19.28
CA PHE A 18 -3.70 2.55 -17.97
C PHE A 18 -2.34 1.93 -17.60
N ARG A 19 -2.18 0.62 -17.82
CA ARG A 19 -0.93 -0.10 -17.64
C ARG A 19 0.21 0.53 -18.44
N ASP A 20 -0.03 0.81 -19.72
CA ASP A 20 0.96 1.42 -20.59
C ASP A 20 1.34 2.84 -20.12
N LYS A 21 0.37 3.63 -19.65
CA LYS A 21 0.65 4.92 -19.00
C LYS A 21 1.58 4.77 -17.80
N VAL A 22 1.30 3.79 -16.91
CA VAL A 22 2.12 3.52 -15.71
C VAL A 22 3.53 3.09 -16.12
N MET A 23 3.66 2.20 -17.11
CA MET A 23 4.95 1.75 -17.61
C MET A 23 5.79 2.92 -18.14
N ARG A 24 5.21 3.81 -18.94
CA ARG A 24 5.88 5.03 -19.45
C ARG A 24 6.31 5.98 -18.33
N GLN A 25 5.49 6.17 -17.30
CA GLN A 25 5.83 7.01 -16.14
C GLN A 25 7.07 6.53 -15.37
N HIS A 26 7.47 5.29 -15.57
CA HIS A 26 8.60 4.64 -14.93
C HIS A 26 9.66 4.15 -15.94
N ASP A 27 9.69 4.75 -17.15
CA ASP A 27 10.65 4.44 -18.21
C ASP A 27 10.73 2.94 -18.55
N TYR A 28 9.61 2.22 -18.39
CA TYR A 28 9.52 0.76 -18.57
C TYR A 28 10.51 -0.05 -17.70
N LEU A 29 11.00 0.52 -16.60
CA LEU A 29 11.99 -0.10 -15.72
C LEU A 29 11.35 -0.70 -14.45
N CYS A 30 11.86 -1.84 -14.02
CA CYS A 30 11.48 -2.50 -12.77
C CYS A 30 11.90 -1.66 -11.57
N GLN A 31 10.93 -1.10 -10.85
CA GLN A 31 11.17 -0.18 -9.74
C GLN A 31 11.86 -0.85 -8.55
N GLU A 32 11.62 -2.13 -8.33
CA GLU A 32 12.32 -2.88 -7.29
C GLU A 32 13.79 -3.14 -7.65
N SER A 33 14.08 -3.40 -8.93
CA SER A 33 15.47 -3.56 -9.39
C SER A 33 16.24 -2.24 -9.34
N LEU A 34 15.59 -1.13 -9.73
CA LEU A 34 16.19 0.22 -9.63
C LEU A 34 16.56 0.59 -8.19
N ARG A 35 15.81 0.15 -7.21
CA ARG A 35 16.12 0.36 -5.78
C ARG A 35 17.48 -0.23 -5.38
N TYR A 36 17.95 -1.22 -6.12
CA TYR A 36 19.27 -1.84 -5.95
C TYR A 36 20.28 -1.43 -7.04
N GLY A 37 20.02 -0.31 -7.74
CA GLY A 37 20.91 0.21 -8.76
C GLY A 37 20.92 -0.59 -10.08
N GLN A 38 19.92 -1.45 -10.31
CA GLN A 38 19.85 -2.30 -11.50
C GLN A 38 18.75 -1.80 -12.45
N SER A 39 19.13 -1.39 -13.66
CA SER A 39 18.22 -1.00 -14.73
C SER A 39 17.76 -2.24 -15.49
N VAL A 40 16.64 -2.81 -15.11
CA VAL A 40 16.04 -4.01 -15.72
C VAL A 40 14.67 -3.67 -16.27
N PRO A 41 14.33 -4.06 -17.52
CA PRO A 41 12.99 -3.83 -18.08
C PRO A 41 11.89 -4.46 -17.24
N ALA A 42 10.78 -3.73 -17.05
CA ALA A 42 9.62 -4.25 -16.38
C ALA A 42 8.74 -5.08 -17.33
N GLU A 43 8.17 -6.15 -16.82
CA GLU A 43 7.33 -7.08 -17.59
C GLU A 43 5.84 -6.92 -17.26
N MET A 44 5.55 -6.48 -16.03
CA MET A 44 4.18 -6.37 -15.52
C MET A 44 4.01 -5.18 -14.59
N VAL A 45 2.76 -4.84 -14.29
CA VAL A 45 2.37 -3.82 -13.30
C VAL A 45 1.70 -4.51 -12.13
N HIS A 46 2.24 -4.29 -10.94
CA HIS A 46 1.75 -4.79 -9.66
C HIS A 46 0.98 -3.70 -8.90
N HIS A 47 -0.11 -4.05 -8.22
CA HIS A 47 -0.81 -3.16 -7.31
C HIS A 47 -0.21 -3.27 -5.89
N ILE A 48 0.30 -2.16 -5.36
CA ILE A 48 0.95 -2.09 -4.04
C ILE A 48 -0.06 -2.44 -2.92
N TYR A 49 -1.26 -1.87 -2.98
CA TYR A 49 -2.42 -2.24 -2.17
C TYR A 49 -3.35 -3.08 -3.03
N PRO A 50 -3.67 -4.32 -2.63
CA PRO A 50 -4.42 -5.26 -3.46
C PRO A 50 -5.80 -4.73 -3.85
N VAL A 51 -6.14 -4.84 -5.12
CA VAL A 51 -7.45 -4.39 -5.63
C VAL A 51 -8.60 -5.25 -5.10
N SER A 52 -8.33 -6.47 -4.61
CA SER A 52 -9.29 -7.31 -3.90
C SER A 52 -9.77 -6.68 -2.59
N GLU A 53 -8.89 -5.95 -1.91
CA GLU A 53 -9.17 -5.25 -0.66
C GLU A 53 -9.57 -3.78 -0.89
N TYR A 54 -8.98 -3.16 -1.93
CA TYR A 54 -9.14 -1.73 -2.25
C TYR A 54 -9.49 -1.54 -3.73
N PRO A 55 -10.71 -1.89 -4.18
CA PRO A 55 -11.11 -1.79 -5.59
C PRO A 55 -11.02 -0.37 -6.16
N GLU A 56 -11.15 0.65 -5.31
CA GLU A 56 -11.01 2.06 -5.70
C GLU A 56 -9.61 2.44 -6.19
N LEU A 57 -8.61 1.65 -5.83
CA LEU A 57 -7.21 1.88 -6.19
C LEU A 57 -6.79 1.20 -7.50
N GLU A 58 -7.72 0.56 -8.22
CA GLU A 58 -7.42 -0.21 -9.43
C GLU A 58 -6.75 0.63 -10.52
N TYR A 59 -7.25 1.87 -10.72
CA TYR A 59 -6.74 2.80 -11.75
C TYR A 59 -6.00 4.00 -11.14
N VAL A 60 -5.32 3.79 -10.03
CA VAL A 60 -4.55 4.83 -9.34
C VAL A 60 -3.06 4.60 -9.57
N SER A 61 -2.39 5.53 -10.27
CA SER A 61 -1.00 5.33 -10.72
C SER A 61 0.02 5.18 -9.60
N TRP A 62 -0.12 5.91 -8.48
CA TRP A 62 0.79 5.74 -7.33
C TRP A 62 0.65 4.36 -6.65
N ASN A 63 -0.50 3.67 -6.84
CA ASN A 63 -0.73 2.30 -6.34
C ASN A 63 -0.15 1.23 -7.27
N CYS A 64 0.39 1.62 -8.40
CA CYS A 64 0.89 0.71 -9.42
C CYS A 64 2.42 0.76 -9.52
N LEU A 65 3.04 -0.40 -9.57
CA LEU A 65 4.49 -0.57 -9.56
C LEU A 65 4.93 -1.48 -10.72
N PRO A 66 5.68 -0.97 -11.72
CA PRO A 66 6.28 -1.82 -12.74
C PRO A 66 7.34 -2.74 -12.15
N LEU A 67 7.23 -4.04 -12.41
CA LEU A 67 8.12 -5.08 -11.89
C LEU A 67 8.48 -6.10 -12.97
N THR A 68 9.60 -6.82 -12.77
CA THR A 68 9.84 -8.11 -13.44
C THR A 68 8.97 -9.20 -12.79
N ASN A 69 8.66 -10.27 -13.53
CA ASN A 69 7.95 -11.43 -12.99
C ASN A 69 8.68 -12.01 -11.77
N ARG A 70 10.01 -12.08 -11.83
CA ARG A 70 10.85 -12.57 -10.73
C ARG A 70 10.64 -11.74 -9.45
N LYS A 71 10.67 -10.39 -9.54
CA LYS A 71 10.47 -9.52 -8.38
C LYS A 71 9.04 -9.56 -7.88
N HIS A 72 8.05 -9.58 -8.77
CA HIS A 72 6.65 -9.72 -8.40
C HIS A 72 6.39 -10.97 -7.55
N ASN A 73 6.96 -12.12 -7.93
CA ASN A 73 6.80 -13.36 -7.20
C ASN A 73 7.37 -13.34 -5.76
N THR A 74 8.26 -12.39 -5.44
CA THR A 74 8.78 -12.20 -4.08
C THR A 74 7.90 -11.28 -3.21
N PHE A 75 6.88 -10.66 -3.79
CA PHE A 75 5.98 -9.76 -3.09
C PHE A 75 4.79 -10.48 -2.46
N HIS A 76 4.51 -11.70 -2.91
CA HIS A 76 3.37 -12.49 -2.46
C HIS A 76 3.79 -13.81 -1.82
N ASP A 77 3.08 -14.20 -0.78
CA ASP A 77 3.12 -15.56 -0.25
C ASP A 77 2.40 -16.50 -1.24
N ARG A 78 3.07 -17.59 -1.62
CA ARG A 78 2.56 -18.57 -2.60
C ARG A 78 1.30 -19.30 -2.14
N ASN A 79 1.07 -19.39 -0.83
CA ASN A 79 -0.02 -20.18 -0.26
C ASN A 79 -1.30 -19.37 -0.08
N ASN A 80 -1.19 -18.09 0.30
CA ASN A 80 -2.35 -17.27 0.70
C ASN A 80 -2.42 -15.92 -0.03
N ASP A 81 -1.51 -15.66 -0.97
CA ASP A 81 -1.44 -14.43 -1.79
C ASP A 81 -1.26 -13.14 -0.96
N LYS A 82 -0.91 -13.26 0.32
CA LYS A 82 -0.64 -12.10 1.18
C LYS A 82 0.60 -11.37 0.72
N ILE A 83 0.58 -10.06 0.87
CA ILE A 83 1.76 -9.22 0.60
C ILE A 83 2.81 -9.48 1.68
N ILE A 84 4.03 -9.80 1.25
CA ILE A 84 5.17 -10.10 2.12
C ILE A 84 6.43 -9.34 1.69
N GLY A 85 7.47 -9.38 2.50
CA GLY A 85 8.81 -8.90 2.17
C GLY A 85 8.84 -7.49 1.58
N ASN A 86 9.36 -7.37 0.37
CA ASN A 86 9.49 -6.09 -0.33
C ASN A 86 8.14 -5.46 -0.71
N GLY A 87 7.08 -6.24 -0.83
CA GLY A 87 5.72 -5.72 -1.02
C GLY A 87 5.28 -4.85 0.17
N ILE A 88 5.56 -5.30 1.41
CA ILE A 88 5.29 -4.52 2.64
C ILE A 88 6.12 -3.22 2.67
N TYR A 89 7.38 -3.26 2.21
CA TYR A 89 8.20 -2.06 2.09
C TYR A 89 7.53 -1.00 1.20
N TRP A 90 7.00 -1.41 0.04
CA TRP A 90 6.33 -0.50 -0.88
C TRP A 90 5.00 0.03 -0.32
N GLN A 91 4.24 -0.78 0.42
CA GLN A 91 3.06 -0.30 1.15
C GLN A 91 3.43 0.76 2.18
N LYS A 92 4.48 0.54 2.99
CA LYS A 92 4.97 1.55 3.95
C LYS A 92 5.43 2.83 3.25
N LYS A 93 6.15 2.71 2.12
CA LYS A 93 6.61 3.86 1.32
C LYS A 93 5.46 4.70 0.77
N ARG A 94 4.33 4.07 0.38
CA ARG A 94 3.14 4.73 -0.19
C ARG A 94 2.02 4.97 0.81
N LYS A 95 2.31 4.80 2.11
CA LYS A 95 1.31 4.96 3.18
C LYS A 95 0.70 6.37 3.21
N LYS A 96 1.50 7.40 2.94
CA LYS A 96 1.03 8.80 2.94
C LYS A 96 0.01 9.03 1.83
N GLU A 97 0.30 8.57 0.61
CA GLU A 97 -0.61 8.68 -0.53
C GLU A 97 -1.90 7.90 -0.28
N PHE A 98 -1.79 6.70 0.30
CA PHE A 98 -2.93 5.88 0.69
C PHE A 98 -3.85 6.61 1.67
N LEU A 99 -3.31 7.12 2.77
CA LEU A 99 -4.08 7.85 3.77
C LEU A 99 -4.72 9.12 3.19
N ASN A 100 -4.00 9.88 2.38
CA ASN A 100 -4.51 11.09 1.75
C ASN A 100 -5.65 10.78 0.76
N PHE A 101 -5.53 9.70 -0.01
CA PHE A 101 -6.56 9.28 -0.96
C PHE A 101 -7.91 9.04 -0.24
N PHE A 102 -7.89 8.25 0.84
CA PHE A 102 -9.10 7.94 1.59
C PHE A 102 -9.61 9.11 2.43
N LYS A 103 -8.73 9.95 2.96
CA LYS A 103 -9.12 11.19 3.64
C LYS A 103 -9.90 12.11 2.70
N ASN A 104 -9.36 12.39 1.52
CA ASN A 104 -10.00 13.26 0.52
C ASN A 104 -11.32 12.66 0.02
N LYS A 105 -11.38 11.33 -0.14
CA LYS A 105 -12.61 10.64 -0.51
C LYS A 105 -13.67 10.80 0.56
N ASN A 106 -13.32 10.66 1.84
CA ASN A 106 -14.27 10.83 2.96
C ASN A 106 -14.78 12.26 3.13
N GLU A 107 -13.93 13.27 2.93
CA GLU A 107 -14.40 14.67 2.94
C GLU A 107 -15.39 14.93 1.79
N LYS A 108 -15.16 14.35 0.62
CA LYS A 108 -16.08 14.43 -0.50
C LYS A 108 -17.41 13.70 -0.24
N TRP A 109 -17.36 12.54 0.46
CA TRP A 109 -18.56 11.78 0.86
C TRP A 109 -19.35 12.46 1.96
N LYS A 110 -18.70 13.08 2.96
CA LYS A 110 -19.35 13.87 4.00
C LYS A 110 -20.21 15.00 3.42
N LYS A 111 -19.81 15.53 2.26
CA LYS A 111 -20.54 16.60 1.57
C LYS A 111 -21.81 16.11 0.85
N PHE A 112 -21.90 14.83 0.48
CA PHE A 112 -22.97 14.29 -0.35
C PHE A 112 -23.80 13.15 0.27
N PHE A 113 -23.28 12.43 1.25
CA PHE A 113 -23.99 11.28 1.83
C PHE A 113 -23.38 10.87 3.18
N ILE A 114 -24.18 10.86 4.24
CA ILE A 114 -23.83 10.30 5.55
C ILE A 114 -24.63 9.01 5.74
N PRO A 115 -24.12 7.82 5.43
CA PRO A 115 -24.71 6.59 5.95
C PRO A 115 -24.10 6.26 7.32
N PRO A 116 -24.93 5.86 8.30
CA PRO A 116 -24.50 5.66 9.70
C PRO A 116 -23.61 4.44 9.94
N THR A 117 -23.46 3.54 8.98
CA THR A 117 -22.75 2.26 9.14
C THR A 117 -21.24 2.30 8.90
N SER A 118 -20.73 3.34 8.22
CA SER A 118 -19.29 3.44 7.89
C SER A 118 -18.41 3.98 9.02
N LYS A 119 -19.00 4.47 10.12
CA LYS A 119 -18.27 5.05 11.25
C LYS A 119 -17.43 4.03 12.03
N LYS A 120 -17.78 2.75 12.03
CA LYS A 120 -17.09 1.71 12.82
C LYS A 120 -15.77 1.29 12.22
N ILE A 121 -15.69 1.14 10.90
CA ILE A 121 -14.48 0.68 10.20
C ILE A 121 -13.42 1.78 10.15
N PHE A 122 -13.86 3.05 9.99
CA PHE A 122 -12.96 4.19 9.90
C PHE A 122 -12.33 4.56 11.24
N ARG A 123 -13.06 4.34 12.36
CA ARG A 123 -12.56 4.63 13.71
C ARG A 123 -11.39 3.74 14.12
N SER A 124 -11.43 2.46 13.73
CA SER A 124 -10.36 1.51 14.07
C SER A 124 -9.04 1.75 13.33
N LEU A 125 -9.09 2.43 12.17
CA LEU A 125 -7.90 2.76 11.36
C LEU A 125 -7.27 4.12 11.69
N TRP A 126 -8.01 5.01 12.37
CA TRP A 126 -7.62 6.40 12.56
C TRP A 126 -7.37 6.82 14.01
N GLU A 127 -7.79 6.06 15.01
CA GLU A 127 -7.45 6.41 16.40
C GLU A 127 -5.94 6.23 16.62
N PRO A 128 -5.21 7.33 16.94
CA PRO A 128 -3.86 7.18 17.45
C PRO A 128 -3.98 6.37 18.75
N VAL A 129 -3.18 5.31 18.87
CA VAL A 129 -3.03 4.57 20.11
C VAL A 129 -2.72 5.60 21.19
N LYS A 130 -3.68 5.89 22.05
CA LYS A 130 -3.46 6.71 23.25
C LYS A 130 -2.59 5.88 24.17
N GLY A 131 -1.28 5.93 23.95
CA GLY A 131 -0.30 5.49 24.92
C GLY A 131 -0.45 6.38 26.15
N THR A 132 -0.92 5.81 27.23
CA THR A 132 -0.87 6.41 28.55
C THR A 132 0.58 6.62 28.90
N PHE A 133 1.05 7.85 28.71
CA PHE A 133 2.35 8.26 29.24
C PHE A 133 2.19 8.45 30.74
N SER A 134 2.47 7.39 31.51
CA SER A 134 2.54 7.46 32.97
C SER A 134 3.74 8.29 33.36
N LYS A 135 3.46 9.52 33.83
CA LYS A 135 4.42 10.31 34.56
C LYS A 135 4.59 9.70 35.97
N SER A 136 5.54 8.83 36.15
CA SER A 136 6.06 8.52 37.49
C SER A 136 7.44 7.87 37.37
N GLY A 137 8.45 8.57 37.82
CA GLY A 137 9.82 8.07 37.87
C GLY A 137 10.83 9.16 38.18
N ALA A 138 10.59 9.93 39.27
CA ALA A 138 11.64 10.76 39.85
C ALA A 138 12.74 9.87 40.40
N PHE A 139 13.89 9.86 39.75
CA PHE A 139 15.10 9.19 40.22
C PHE A 139 15.73 10.04 41.32
N LYS A 140 15.53 9.66 42.60
CA LYS A 140 16.27 10.19 43.73
C LYS A 140 17.67 9.61 43.73
N GLN A 141 18.66 10.42 43.46
CA GLN A 141 20.05 10.14 43.84
C GLN A 141 20.18 10.23 45.36
N LYS A 142 20.47 9.11 46.00
CA LYS A 142 20.98 9.09 47.39
C LYS A 142 22.50 9.17 47.32
N GLY A 143 23.05 10.31 47.79
CA GLY A 143 24.44 10.39 48.14
C GLY A 143 24.73 9.54 49.37
N GLY A 144 25.76 8.74 49.29
CA GLY A 144 26.38 8.05 50.39
C GLY A 144 27.80 8.60 50.59
N LYS A 145 28.01 9.32 51.69
CA LYS A 145 29.34 9.59 52.26
C LYS A 145 29.79 8.32 53.02
N ASN A 146 30.94 7.85 52.81
CA ASN A 146 32.08 7.55 53.66
C ASN A 146 33.06 6.72 52.87
#